data_54f13503f67c02f659b4a747ae4d7ac5
#
_entry.id   54f13503f67c02f659b4a747ae4d7ac5
#
_cell.length_a   1.000
_cell.length_b   1.000
_cell.length_c   1.000
_cell.angle_alpha   90.00
_cell.angle_beta   90.00
_cell.angle_gamma   90.00
#
_symmetry.space_group_name_H-M   'P 1'
#
loop_
_entity.id
_entity.type
_entity.pdbx_description
1 polymer ?
#
loop_
_entity_poly.entity_id
_entity_poly.type
_entity_poly.pdbx_seq_one_letter_code
_entity_poly.pdbx_strand_id
1 'polypeptide(L)'
;MTPNHDDDKSLPLSESVTAKDILDAAERIADGIYRSPCPPSIPLSELTGCDIFCKLDLLQRTGSFKERGARNALLLLDKSQKKRGVVAASAGNHALGLAYHGKLLKIPVTVVMPRFAPLVKVATCRRLGANVLLYGETFEEAWQRAIEIASRDGLRLIHGFDDAEIIAGQGTAAVEILEDVPDANAIVVPTGGAGLLAGVAVAAKAQRPDIKIIAVEAAAAASFTASLAAGKPVNAPVRPTLADGLAVGRVGDRSFALAAPRVDRVLTVDEQALSLAVLRLLELEKTSCEGAGAAALAALMGEAGQELKGRKVVLLLCGGNIDPTVLHRVIDHGLALDGRLWRFTATVSDRPGGMAKLTQVIADAGASVLEINHDRAFSGPEVFSTTVEVTVETADQDHIQSLHERLREADFEVISATGSR
;
A
#
# COMPACT_ATOMS: atom_id res chain seq x y z
N MET A 1 -37.14 -10.43 -14.15
CA MET A 1 -37.33 -8.99 -14.13
C MET A 1 -36.22 -8.40 -13.28
N THR A 2 -35.18 -7.95 -13.93
CA THR A 2 -34.02 -7.28 -13.29
C THR A 2 -34.42 -5.83 -13.00
N PRO A 3 -34.19 -5.29 -11.78
CA PRO A 3 -34.42 -3.88 -11.52
C PRO A 3 -33.44 -3.02 -12.29
N ASN A 4 -33.96 -2.05 -13.03
CA ASN A 4 -33.19 -0.99 -13.68
C ASN A 4 -32.50 -0.14 -12.61
N HIS A 5 -31.16 -0.08 -12.67
CA HIS A 5 -30.29 0.79 -11.88
C HIS A 5 -30.11 2.14 -12.61
N ASP A 6 -31.17 2.95 -12.67
CA ASP A 6 -31.11 4.32 -13.24
C ASP A 6 -31.66 5.39 -12.29
N ASP A 7 -31.41 5.24 -10.99
CA ASP A 7 -31.66 6.29 -10.00
C ASP A 7 -30.42 6.63 -9.16
N ASP A 8 -29.24 6.71 -9.79
CA ASP A 8 -28.09 7.39 -9.21
C ASP A 8 -28.23 8.90 -9.51
N LYS A 9 -28.85 9.63 -8.59
CA LYS A 9 -28.76 11.09 -8.55
C LYS A 9 -27.32 11.47 -8.27
N SER A 10 -26.47 11.37 -9.32
CA SER A 10 -25.13 11.93 -9.35
C SER A 10 -25.23 13.41 -8.96
N LEU A 11 -24.65 13.76 -7.82
CA LEU A 11 -24.38 15.16 -7.47
C LEU A 11 -23.75 15.83 -8.71
N PRO A 12 -24.16 17.02 -9.08
CA PRO A 12 -23.65 17.65 -10.28
C PRO A 12 -22.11 17.72 -10.21
N LEU A 13 -21.44 17.28 -11.28
CA LEU A 13 -19.98 17.38 -11.49
C LEU A 13 -19.46 18.83 -11.45
N SER A 14 -20.30 19.80 -11.14
CA SER A 14 -20.09 21.24 -11.22
C SER A 14 -19.18 21.83 -10.14
N GLU A 15 -18.71 21.05 -9.15
CA GLU A 15 -17.69 21.52 -8.20
C GLU A 15 -16.38 20.79 -8.49
N SER A 16 -15.67 21.26 -9.51
CA SER A 16 -14.31 20.84 -9.82
C SER A 16 -13.38 21.36 -8.72
N VAL A 17 -12.62 20.46 -8.06
CA VAL A 17 -11.56 20.86 -7.13
C VAL A 17 -10.48 21.62 -7.90
N THR A 18 -10.20 22.84 -7.50
CA THR A 18 -9.21 23.73 -8.10
C THR A 18 -7.91 23.77 -7.27
N ALA A 19 -6.85 24.30 -7.85
CA ALA A 19 -5.62 24.56 -7.11
C ALA A 19 -5.84 25.52 -5.93
N LYS A 20 -6.77 26.49 -6.08
CA LYS A 20 -7.12 27.39 -5.00
C LYS A 20 -7.75 26.65 -3.82
N ASP A 21 -8.68 25.71 -4.09
CA ASP A 21 -9.30 24.91 -3.01
C ASP A 21 -8.27 24.09 -2.24
N ILE A 22 -7.22 23.62 -2.92
CA ILE A 22 -6.12 22.87 -2.29
C ILE A 22 -5.23 23.80 -1.44
N LEU A 23 -4.92 25.00 -1.91
CA LEU A 23 -4.18 26.00 -1.13
C LEU A 23 -4.97 26.44 0.10
N ASP A 24 -6.26 26.73 -0.07
CA ASP A 24 -7.16 27.06 1.03
C ASP A 24 -7.26 25.87 2.03
N ALA A 25 -7.22 24.63 1.55
CA ALA A 25 -7.16 23.45 2.40
C ALA A 25 -5.82 23.34 3.15
N ALA A 26 -4.69 23.63 2.50
CA ALA A 26 -3.37 23.61 3.12
C ALA A 26 -3.30 24.59 4.32
N GLU A 27 -3.78 25.81 4.15
CA GLU A 27 -3.87 26.79 5.24
C GLU A 27 -4.81 26.31 6.36
N ARG A 28 -5.99 25.76 5.99
CA ARG A 28 -7.02 25.32 6.93
C ARG A 28 -6.58 24.17 7.82
N ILE A 29 -5.79 23.22 7.31
CA ILE A 29 -5.38 22.03 8.06
C ILE A 29 -4.02 22.15 8.74
N ALA A 30 -3.28 23.23 8.48
CA ALA A 30 -1.88 23.40 8.89
C ALA A 30 -1.62 23.19 10.39
N ASP A 31 -2.55 23.64 11.24
CA ASP A 31 -2.44 23.54 12.70
C ASP A 31 -2.67 22.12 13.26
N GLY A 32 -3.17 21.20 12.47
CA GLY A 32 -3.55 19.86 12.92
C GLY A 32 -3.00 18.69 12.12
N ILE A 33 -2.26 18.95 11.06
CA ILE A 33 -1.58 17.94 10.25
C ILE A 33 -0.08 18.05 10.51
N TYR A 34 0.57 16.92 10.60
CA TYR A 34 2.02 16.89 10.62
C TYR A 34 2.55 17.21 9.22
N ARG A 35 3.25 18.35 9.05
CA ARG A 35 3.99 18.62 7.82
C ARG A 35 5.09 17.56 7.70
N SER A 36 4.82 16.50 6.96
CA SER A 36 5.73 15.38 6.81
C SER A 36 6.99 15.80 6.04
N PRO A 37 8.18 15.32 6.43
CA PRO A 37 9.41 15.64 5.71
C PRO A 37 9.45 15.02 4.32
N CYS A 38 10.28 15.62 3.45
CA CYS A 38 10.55 15.14 2.10
C CYS A 38 12.08 15.06 1.85
N PRO A 39 12.84 14.25 2.64
CA PRO A 39 14.28 14.18 2.53
C PRO A 39 14.73 13.46 1.24
N PRO A 40 15.95 13.75 0.73
CA PRO A 40 16.61 12.92 -0.26
C PRO A 40 16.97 11.55 0.35
N SER A 41 16.93 10.51 -0.48
CA SER A 41 17.37 9.17 -0.12
C SER A 41 18.56 8.75 -0.96
N ILE A 42 19.73 8.68 -0.36
CA ILE A 42 20.94 8.19 -1.03
C ILE A 42 20.77 6.71 -1.43
N PRO A 43 20.39 5.77 -0.52
CA PRO A 43 20.35 4.36 -0.85
C PRO A 43 19.27 4.02 -1.88
N LEU A 44 18.12 4.68 -1.87
CA LEU A 44 17.10 4.47 -2.91
C LEU A 44 17.52 5.11 -4.24
N SER A 45 18.31 6.19 -4.22
CA SER A 45 18.87 6.78 -5.43
C SER A 45 19.86 5.84 -6.10
N GLU A 46 20.74 5.21 -5.31
CA GLU A 46 21.68 4.18 -5.80
C GLU A 46 20.92 2.96 -6.36
N LEU A 47 19.90 2.50 -5.66
CA LEU A 47 19.07 1.37 -6.07
C LEU A 47 18.34 1.60 -7.40
N THR A 48 17.79 2.79 -7.60
CA THR A 48 16.92 3.09 -8.77
C THR A 48 17.61 3.81 -9.90
N GLY A 49 18.77 4.42 -9.63
CA GLY A 49 19.48 5.30 -10.56
C GLY A 49 18.83 6.68 -10.74
N CYS A 50 17.77 7.00 -9.99
CA CYS A 50 17.12 8.30 -9.93
C CYS A 50 17.67 9.13 -8.77
N ASP A 51 17.41 10.44 -8.74
CA ASP A 51 17.63 11.29 -7.55
C ASP A 51 16.33 11.28 -6.72
N ILE A 52 16.25 10.40 -5.71
CA ILE A 52 15.05 10.09 -4.98
C ILE A 52 14.85 10.98 -3.77
N PHE A 53 13.64 11.51 -3.63
CA PHE A 53 13.11 12.15 -2.43
C PHE A 53 11.89 11.40 -1.92
N CYS A 54 11.74 11.27 -0.61
CA CYS A 54 10.66 10.52 0.01
C CYS A 54 9.71 11.45 0.79
N LYS A 55 8.51 11.69 0.26
CA LYS A 55 7.45 12.36 1.04
C LYS A 55 6.85 11.38 2.04
N LEU A 56 7.16 11.57 3.33
CA LEU A 56 6.90 10.59 4.39
C LEU A 56 5.51 10.77 5.04
N ASP A 57 4.43 10.71 4.25
CA ASP A 57 3.06 10.86 4.77
C ASP A 57 2.60 9.68 5.64
N LEU A 58 3.33 8.58 5.64
CA LEU A 58 3.18 7.49 6.59
C LEU A 58 3.46 7.92 8.06
N LEU A 59 4.15 9.04 8.27
CA LEU A 59 4.43 9.61 9.60
C LEU A 59 3.30 10.49 10.16
N GLN A 60 2.19 10.66 9.44
CA GLN A 60 1.00 11.27 10.01
C GLN A 60 0.58 10.53 11.29
N ARG A 61 -0.17 11.19 12.19
CA ARG A 61 -0.53 10.66 13.53
C ARG A 61 -1.27 9.34 13.48
N THR A 62 -2.08 9.11 12.42
CA THR A 62 -2.77 7.85 12.19
C THR A 62 -2.07 6.95 11.18
N GLY A 63 -0.83 7.26 10.82
CA GLY A 63 0.01 6.45 9.95
C GLY A 63 -0.31 6.56 8.46
N SER A 64 -1.04 7.59 7.98
CA SER A 64 -1.29 7.77 6.56
C SER A 64 -1.76 9.16 6.17
N PHE A 65 -1.58 9.49 4.88
CA PHE A 65 -2.05 10.72 4.24
C PHE A 65 -3.54 11.02 4.41
N LYS A 66 -4.35 10.02 4.77
CA LYS A 66 -5.81 10.16 4.90
C LYS A 66 -6.24 11.21 5.92
N GLU A 67 -5.36 11.55 6.86
CA GLU A 67 -5.60 12.64 7.83
C GLU A 67 -5.87 13.97 7.15
N ARG A 68 -5.16 14.29 6.07
CA ARG A 68 -5.25 15.57 5.36
C ARG A 68 -6.68 15.83 4.91
N GLY A 69 -7.24 14.93 4.11
CA GLY A 69 -8.61 15.03 3.63
C GLY A 69 -9.65 14.92 4.76
N ALA A 70 -9.45 14.00 5.71
CA ALA A 70 -10.35 13.84 6.84
C ALA A 70 -10.47 15.13 7.66
N ARG A 71 -9.34 15.77 8.00
CA ARG A 71 -9.33 17.03 8.72
C ARG A 71 -10.00 18.14 7.92
N ASN A 72 -9.66 18.27 6.63
CA ASN A 72 -10.24 19.28 5.77
C ASN A 72 -11.78 19.16 5.69
N ALA A 73 -12.29 17.98 5.43
CA ALA A 73 -13.73 17.73 5.34
C ALA A 73 -14.46 18.03 6.67
N LEU A 74 -13.88 17.64 7.81
CA LEU A 74 -14.47 17.91 9.12
C LEU A 74 -14.49 19.41 9.49
N LEU A 75 -13.46 20.17 9.11
CA LEU A 75 -13.40 21.60 9.38
C LEU A 75 -14.44 22.39 8.57
N LEU A 76 -14.75 21.93 7.36
CA LEU A 76 -15.74 22.58 6.46
C LEU A 76 -17.20 22.31 6.82
N LEU A 77 -17.48 21.40 7.74
CA LEU A 77 -18.84 21.16 8.21
C LEU A 77 -19.45 22.42 8.85
N ASP A 78 -20.72 22.68 8.57
CA ASP A 78 -21.46 23.71 9.26
C ASP A 78 -21.75 23.34 10.73
N LYS A 79 -22.25 24.30 11.53
CA LYS A 79 -22.50 24.08 12.98
C LYS A 79 -23.50 22.93 13.23
N SER A 80 -24.48 22.76 12.37
CA SER A 80 -25.52 21.73 12.51
C SER A 80 -24.92 20.33 12.18
N GLN A 81 -24.14 20.23 11.11
CA GLN A 81 -23.44 19.03 10.71
C GLN A 81 -22.40 18.62 11.77
N LYS A 82 -21.61 19.58 12.32
CA LYS A 82 -20.65 19.31 13.42
C LYS A 82 -21.34 18.71 14.63
N LYS A 83 -22.55 19.19 14.96
CA LYS A 83 -23.33 18.66 16.10
C LYS A 83 -23.89 17.27 15.84
N ARG A 84 -24.43 17.00 14.66
CA ARG A 84 -24.97 15.69 14.29
C ARG A 84 -23.85 14.66 14.08
N GLY A 85 -22.75 15.07 13.45
CA GLY A 85 -21.62 14.21 13.15
C GLY A 85 -21.62 13.72 11.70
N VAL A 86 -20.69 12.81 11.45
CA VAL A 86 -20.41 12.24 10.13
C VAL A 86 -20.48 10.73 10.14
N VAL A 87 -20.69 10.15 8.96
CA VAL A 87 -20.61 8.70 8.75
C VAL A 87 -19.72 8.40 7.53
N ALA A 88 -19.00 7.30 7.58
CA ALA A 88 -18.21 6.78 6.48
C ALA A 88 -18.22 5.24 6.48
N ALA A 89 -18.08 4.63 5.30
CA ALA A 89 -17.75 3.21 5.18
C ALA A 89 -16.25 3.08 4.94
N SER A 90 -15.53 2.45 5.85
CA SER A 90 -14.10 2.18 5.70
C SER A 90 -13.60 1.29 6.83
N ALA A 91 -12.85 0.26 6.49
CA ALA A 91 -12.11 -0.58 7.45
C ALA A 91 -10.61 -0.26 7.50
N GLY A 92 -10.17 0.85 6.90
CA GLY A 92 -8.75 1.20 6.73
C GLY A 92 -8.42 2.62 7.20
N ASN A 93 -7.40 3.19 6.56
CA ASN A 93 -6.80 4.47 6.91
C ASN A 93 -7.76 5.66 6.93
N HIS A 94 -8.81 5.67 6.09
CA HIS A 94 -9.82 6.73 6.09
C HIS A 94 -10.61 6.76 7.39
N ALA A 95 -11.01 5.59 7.91
CA ALA A 95 -11.70 5.47 9.18
C ALA A 95 -10.84 6.01 10.34
N LEU A 96 -9.54 5.67 10.35
CA LEU A 96 -8.61 6.15 11.36
C LEU A 96 -8.45 7.68 11.32
N GLY A 97 -8.28 8.25 10.13
CA GLY A 97 -8.17 9.70 9.96
C GLY A 97 -9.41 10.45 10.44
N LEU A 98 -10.62 9.98 10.06
CA LEU A 98 -11.87 10.57 10.53
C LEU A 98 -12.05 10.43 12.05
N ALA A 99 -11.79 9.25 12.61
CA ALA A 99 -11.92 9.02 14.05
C ALA A 99 -10.98 9.91 14.86
N TYR A 100 -9.72 10.05 14.43
CA TYR A 100 -8.72 10.87 15.10
C TYR A 100 -9.10 12.35 15.07
N HIS A 101 -9.37 12.90 13.89
CA HIS A 101 -9.71 14.33 13.78
C HIS A 101 -11.11 14.64 14.31
N GLY A 102 -12.06 13.71 14.22
CA GLY A 102 -13.36 13.83 14.86
C GLY A 102 -13.24 13.98 16.37
N LYS A 103 -12.38 13.18 17.02
CA LYS A 103 -12.08 13.32 18.46
C LYS A 103 -11.47 14.68 18.79
N LEU A 104 -10.48 15.13 18.02
CA LEU A 104 -9.82 16.43 18.24
C LEU A 104 -10.78 17.62 18.09
N LEU A 105 -11.65 17.55 17.08
CA LEU A 105 -12.60 18.61 16.74
C LEU A 105 -13.94 18.47 17.48
N LYS A 106 -14.08 17.44 18.34
CA LYS A 106 -15.32 17.11 19.08
C LYS A 106 -16.54 16.90 18.15
N ILE A 107 -16.31 16.29 17.01
CA ILE A 107 -17.33 15.93 16.02
C ILE A 107 -17.59 14.43 16.13
N PRO A 108 -18.86 13.98 16.34
CA PRO A 108 -19.18 12.56 16.37
C PRO A 108 -18.88 11.89 15.02
N VAL A 109 -18.20 10.76 15.06
CA VAL A 109 -17.84 9.98 13.87
C VAL A 109 -18.41 8.59 14.00
N THR A 110 -19.22 8.18 13.01
CA THR A 110 -19.68 6.79 12.84
C THR A 110 -18.94 6.16 11.68
N VAL A 111 -18.40 4.97 11.90
CA VAL A 111 -17.71 4.19 10.85
C VAL A 111 -18.41 2.87 10.68
N VAL A 112 -18.85 2.58 9.46
CA VAL A 112 -19.41 1.28 9.09
C VAL A 112 -18.31 0.44 8.46
N MET A 113 -18.11 -0.78 8.99
CA MET A 113 -17.08 -1.72 8.52
C MET A 113 -17.73 -3.07 8.23
N PRO A 114 -17.24 -3.85 7.25
CA PRO A 114 -17.62 -5.26 7.11
C PRO A 114 -17.37 -6.03 8.40
N ARG A 115 -18.14 -7.10 8.67
CA ARG A 115 -18.03 -7.91 9.89
C ARG A 115 -16.65 -8.55 10.08
N PHE A 116 -15.96 -8.82 8.99
CA PHE A 116 -14.61 -9.42 8.97
C PHE A 116 -13.48 -8.38 8.89
N ALA A 117 -13.77 -7.12 9.18
CA ALA A 117 -12.73 -6.09 9.27
C ALA A 117 -11.65 -6.47 10.31
N PRO A 118 -10.36 -6.15 10.06
CA PRO A 118 -9.28 -6.49 10.98
C PRO A 118 -9.54 -5.95 12.40
N LEU A 119 -9.47 -6.82 13.39
CA LEU A 119 -9.81 -6.50 14.78
C LEU A 119 -9.00 -5.32 15.34
N VAL A 120 -7.73 -5.21 14.95
CA VAL A 120 -6.84 -4.10 15.34
C VAL A 120 -7.38 -2.77 14.83
N LYS A 121 -7.85 -2.71 13.57
CA LYS A 121 -8.42 -1.49 12.96
C LYS A 121 -9.73 -1.10 13.66
N VAL A 122 -10.60 -2.07 13.95
CA VAL A 122 -11.84 -1.87 14.73
C VAL A 122 -11.54 -1.32 16.12
N ALA A 123 -10.63 -1.96 16.86
CA ALA A 123 -10.24 -1.55 18.21
C ALA A 123 -9.62 -0.14 18.21
N THR A 124 -8.78 0.18 17.23
CA THR A 124 -8.15 1.49 17.13
C THR A 124 -9.17 2.60 16.85
N CYS A 125 -10.12 2.40 15.94
CA CYS A 125 -11.19 3.36 15.69
C CYS A 125 -12.04 3.62 16.95
N ARG A 126 -12.39 2.56 17.70
CA ARG A 126 -13.11 2.69 18.98
C ARG A 126 -12.30 3.46 20.02
N ARG A 127 -11.00 3.16 20.16
CA ARG A 127 -10.08 3.88 21.06
C ARG A 127 -9.97 5.36 20.70
N LEU A 128 -10.05 5.70 19.42
CA LEU A 128 -10.09 7.07 18.92
C LEU A 128 -11.46 7.74 19.12
N GLY A 129 -12.45 7.02 19.64
CA GLY A 129 -13.76 7.57 20.00
C GLY A 129 -14.81 7.51 18.90
N ALA A 130 -14.54 6.79 17.80
CA ALA A 130 -15.54 6.58 16.76
C ALA A 130 -16.56 5.51 17.18
N ASN A 131 -17.83 5.72 16.79
CA ASN A 131 -18.86 4.71 16.85
C ASN A 131 -18.64 3.73 15.68
N VAL A 132 -18.21 2.50 15.97
CA VAL A 132 -17.94 1.47 14.94
C VAL A 132 -19.10 0.50 14.86
N LEU A 133 -19.76 0.47 13.70
CA LEU A 133 -20.80 -0.46 13.34
C LEU A 133 -20.25 -1.53 12.40
N LEU A 134 -20.28 -2.79 12.82
CA LEU A 134 -19.94 -3.92 11.96
C LEU A 134 -21.21 -4.39 11.23
N TYR A 135 -21.20 -4.33 9.90
CA TYR A 135 -22.37 -4.65 9.09
C TYR A 135 -21.99 -5.21 7.71
N GLY A 136 -22.70 -6.27 7.31
CA GLY A 136 -22.45 -6.96 6.05
C GLY A 136 -21.15 -7.74 6.01
N GLU A 137 -20.88 -8.39 4.90
CA GLU A 137 -19.67 -9.17 4.65
C GLU A 137 -18.72 -8.45 3.69
N THR A 138 -19.26 -7.56 2.86
CA THR A 138 -18.55 -6.82 1.82
C THR A 138 -18.47 -5.32 2.13
N PHE A 139 -17.54 -4.64 1.46
CA PHE A 139 -17.45 -3.17 1.50
C PHE A 139 -18.74 -2.51 0.95
N GLU A 140 -19.32 -3.08 -0.11
CA GLU A 140 -20.54 -2.53 -0.73
C GLU A 140 -21.72 -2.54 0.24
N GLU A 141 -21.92 -3.63 0.99
CA GLU A 141 -22.97 -3.70 2.02
C GLU A 141 -22.74 -2.68 3.14
N ALA A 142 -21.50 -2.54 3.58
CA ALA A 142 -21.13 -1.52 4.57
C ALA A 142 -21.36 -0.10 4.02
N TRP A 143 -21.09 0.14 2.74
CA TRP A 143 -21.33 1.41 2.07
C TRP A 143 -22.82 1.75 1.99
N GLN A 144 -23.66 0.82 1.53
CA GLN A 144 -25.11 1.00 1.50
C GLN A 144 -25.66 1.30 2.90
N ARG A 145 -25.16 0.61 3.91
CA ARG A 145 -25.55 0.88 5.31
C ARG A 145 -25.13 2.27 5.79
N ALA A 146 -23.98 2.75 5.37
CA ALA A 146 -23.53 4.11 5.69
C ALA A 146 -24.45 5.17 5.05
N ILE A 147 -24.89 4.95 3.80
CA ILE A 147 -25.88 5.81 3.10
C ILE A 147 -27.22 5.83 3.87
N GLU A 148 -27.74 4.67 4.27
CA GLU A 148 -28.98 4.58 5.04
C GLU A 148 -28.89 5.37 6.35
N ILE A 149 -27.78 5.22 7.09
CA ILE A 149 -27.54 5.93 8.35
C ILE A 149 -27.44 7.44 8.10
N ALA A 150 -26.69 7.85 7.06
CA ALA A 150 -26.58 9.26 6.69
C ALA A 150 -27.96 9.90 6.46
N SER A 151 -28.81 9.23 5.68
CA SER A 151 -30.15 9.70 5.37
C SER A 151 -31.07 9.72 6.58
N ARG A 152 -31.10 8.63 7.37
CA ARG A 152 -31.99 8.48 8.53
C ARG A 152 -31.66 9.46 9.66
N ASP A 153 -30.35 9.61 9.96
CA ASP A 153 -29.88 10.36 11.13
C ASP A 153 -29.40 11.77 10.76
N GLY A 154 -29.47 12.14 9.47
CA GLY A 154 -29.04 13.45 8.96
C GLY A 154 -27.54 13.68 9.10
N LEU A 155 -26.72 12.61 9.08
CA LEU A 155 -25.28 12.70 9.15
C LEU A 155 -24.68 13.07 7.78
N ARG A 156 -23.55 13.79 7.77
CA ARG A 156 -22.78 14.00 6.54
C ARG A 156 -22.04 12.70 6.19
N LEU A 157 -22.38 12.11 5.03
CA LEU A 157 -21.61 11.00 4.47
C LEU A 157 -20.31 11.56 3.89
N ILE A 158 -19.16 11.01 4.32
CA ILE A 158 -17.84 11.40 3.81
C ILE A 158 -17.24 10.21 3.07
N HIS A 159 -17.01 10.39 1.76
CA HIS A 159 -16.44 9.35 0.91
C HIS A 159 -14.91 9.28 1.10
N GLY A 160 -14.32 8.08 1.07
CA GLY A 160 -12.90 7.88 1.34
C GLY A 160 -11.92 8.44 0.31
N PHE A 161 -12.40 8.82 -0.89
CA PHE A 161 -11.57 9.33 -1.98
C PHE A 161 -12.33 10.17 -3.02
N ASP A 162 -13.67 10.07 -3.14
CA ASP A 162 -14.45 10.76 -4.19
C ASP A 162 -15.33 11.89 -3.63
N ASP A 163 -14.78 12.67 -2.74
CA ASP A 163 -15.38 13.82 -2.08
C ASP A 163 -14.45 15.04 -2.32
N ALA A 164 -15.01 16.19 -2.69
CA ALA A 164 -14.24 17.38 -3.05
C ALA A 164 -13.33 17.84 -1.92
N GLU A 165 -13.87 17.86 -0.69
CA GLU A 165 -13.12 18.28 0.49
C GLU A 165 -12.00 17.27 0.83
N ILE A 166 -12.22 15.97 0.57
CA ILE A 166 -11.20 14.93 0.73
C ILE A 166 -10.10 15.13 -0.31
N ILE A 167 -10.45 15.26 -1.59
CA ILE A 167 -9.48 15.46 -2.68
C ILE A 167 -8.64 16.71 -2.44
N ALA A 168 -9.27 17.83 -2.08
CA ALA A 168 -8.56 19.08 -1.79
C ALA A 168 -7.57 18.90 -0.63
N GLY A 169 -7.98 18.25 0.45
CA GLY A 169 -7.10 17.95 1.57
C GLY A 169 -5.92 17.05 1.19
N GLN A 170 -6.14 16.01 0.36
CA GLN A 170 -5.06 15.12 -0.11
C GLN A 170 -4.05 15.86 -1.01
N GLY A 171 -4.53 16.80 -1.83
CA GLY A 171 -3.69 17.61 -2.72
C GLY A 171 -2.66 18.47 -1.98
N THR A 172 -2.87 18.77 -0.69
CA THR A 172 -1.93 19.54 0.13
C THR A 172 -0.55 18.88 0.24
N ALA A 173 -0.47 17.55 0.04
CA ALA A 173 0.80 16.84 -0.02
C ALA A 173 1.69 17.34 -1.19
N ALA A 174 1.09 17.67 -2.34
CA ALA A 174 1.83 18.18 -3.48
C ALA A 174 2.30 19.64 -3.26
N VAL A 175 1.54 20.45 -2.53
CA VAL A 175 1.97 21.80 -2.15
C VAL A 175 3.26 21.70 -1.34
N GLU A 176 3.28 20.88 -0.29
CA GLU A 176 4.47 20.66 0.53
C GLU A 176 5.64 20.04 -0.28
N ILE A 177 5.37 19.08 -1.18
CA ILE A 177 6.40 18.49 -2.06
C ILE A 177 7.08 19.57 -2.90
N LEU A 178 6.32 20.47 -3.53
CA LEU A 178 6.88 21.50 -4.41
C LEU A 178 7.56 22.63 -3.65
N GLU A 179 7.22 22.86 -2.39
CA GLU A 179 7.97 23.73 -1.49
C GLU A 179 9.32 23.10 -1.08
N ASP A 180 9.32 21.79 -0.76
CA ASP A 180 10.50 21.08 -0.28
C ASP A 180 11.45 20.70 -1.45
N VAL A 181 10.91 20.38 -2.64
CA VAL A 181 11.65 19.94 -3.84
C VAL A 181 11.13 20.70 -5.08
N PRO A 182 11.41 22.02 -5.21
CA PRO A 182 10.81 22.86 -6.25
C PRO A 182 11.21 22.49 -7.67
N ASP A 183 12.33 21.79 -7.85
CA ASP A 183 12.87 21.33 -9.13
C ASP A 183 12.59 19.82 -9.41
N ALA A 184 11.66 19.21 -8.68
CA ALA A 184 11.24 17.82 -8.94
C ALA A 184 10.82 17.64 -10.41
N ASN A 185 11.27 16.55 -11.04
CA ASN A 185 10.89 16.20 -12.42
C ASN A 185 9.62 15.32 -12.45
N ALA A 186 9.40 14.51 -11.41
CA ALA A 186 8.24 13.62 -11.32
C ALA A 186 7.80 13.42 -9.87
N ILE A 187 6.49 13.17 -9.69
CA ILE A 187 5.89 12.68 -8.43
C ILE A 187 5.25 11.33 -8.76
N VAL A 188 5.62 10.30 -7.99
CA VAL A 188 5.07 8.95 -8.10
C VAL A 188 4.03 8.74 -7.00
N VAL A 189 2.78 8.47 -7.42
CA VAL A 189 1.61 8.50 -6.54
C VAL A 189 0.91 7.15 -6.51
N PRO A 190 0.85 6.45 -5.36
CA PRO A 190 0.05 5.25 -5.19
C PRO A 190 -1.44 5.54 -5.45
N THR A 191 -2.08 4.70 -6.26
CA THR A 191 -3.41 4.96 -6.80
C THR A 191 -4.35 3.79 -6.56
N GLY A 192 -5.40 4.01 -5.73
CA GLY A 192 -6.55 3.13 -5.61
C GLY A 192 -7.80 3.82 -6.19
N GLY A 193 -8.65 4.43 -5.35
CA GLY A 193 -9.81 5.20 -5.80
C GLY A 193 -9.52 6.56 -6.46
N ALA A 194 -8.25 6.88 -6.70
CA ALA A 194 -7.70 8.06 -7.36
C ALA A 194 -7.86 9.42 -6.64
N GLY A 195 -8.39 9.48 -5.41
CA GLY A 195 -8.57 10.78 -4.71
C GLY A 195 -7.25 11.48 -4.35
N LEU A 196 -6.22 10.73 -3.90
CA LEU A 196 -4.87 11.26 -3.67
C LEU A 196 -4.25 11.74 -4.98
N LEU A 197 -4.29 10.88 -5.99
CA LEU A 197 -3.78 11.18 -7.33
C LEU A 197 -4.41 12.44 -7.91
N ALA A 198 -5.73 12.59 -7.81
CA ALA A 198 -6.48 13.75 -8.28
C ALA A 198 -6.02 15.05 -7.59
N GLY A 199 -5.96 15.04 -6.25
CA GLY A 199 -5.49 16.20 -5.50
C GLY A 199 -4.04 16.58 -5.83
N VAL A 200 -3.14 15.60 -5.84
CA VAL A 200 -1.71 15.82 -6.19
C VAL A 200 -1.58 16.35 -7.61
N ALA A 201 -2.27 15.76 -8.59
CA ALA A 201 -2.18 16.16 -9.99
C ALA A 201 -2.71 17.60 -10.23
N VAL A 202 -3.84 17.96 -9.58
CA VAL A 202 -4.38 19.34 -9.66
C VAL A 202 -3.39 20.35 -9.09
N ALA A 203 -2.87 20.10 -7.88
CA ALA A 203 -1.95 21.03 -7.23
C ALA A 203 -0.61 21.15 -7.98
N ALA A 204 -0.03 20.00 -8.33
CA ALA A 204 1.28 19.97 -8.95
C ALA A 204 1.27 20.58 -10.37
N LYS A 205 0.32 20.21 -11.22
CA LYS A 205 0.21 20.74 -12.58
C LYS A 205 -0.15 22.23 -12.62
N ALA A 206 -0.83 22.75 -11.61
CA ALA A 206 -1.10 24.19 -11.53
C ALA A 206 0.15 25.03 -11.25
N GLN A 207 1.08 24.52 -10.42
CA GLN A 207 2.33 25.20 -10.10
C GLN A 207 3.45 24.88 -11.10
N ARG A 208 3.54 23.65 -11.55
CA ARG A 208 4.56 23.09 -12.44
C ARG A 208 3.88 22.27 -13.56
N PRO A 209 3.42 22.92 -14.65
CA PRO A 209 2.74 22.21 -15.75
C PRO A 209 3.59 21.10 -16.41
N ASP A 210 4.92 21.23 -16.34
CA ASP A 210 5.91 20.30 -16.88
C ASP A 210 6.20 19.08 -16.00
N ILE A 211 5.89 19.14 -14.70
CA ILE A 211 6.15 18.02 -13.79
C ILE A 211 5.38 16.77 -14.20
N LYS A 212 6.03 15.61 -14.16
CA LYS A 212 5.39 14.35 -14.50
C LYS A 212 4.64 13.77 -13.29
N ILE A 213 3.39 13.40 -13.50
CA ILE A 213 2.56 12.70 -12.50
C ILE A 213 2.45 11.24 -12.95
N ILE A 214 2.99 10.35 -12.13
CA ILE A 214 3.03 8.92 -12.41
C ILE A 214 2.14 8.22 -11.40
N ALA A 215 1.03 7.65 -11.86
CA ALA A 215 0.14 6.84 -11.06
C ALA A 215 0.66 5.41 -10.94
N VAL A 216 0.55 4.80 -9.76
CA VAL A 216 0.95 3.40 -9.55
C VAL A 216 -0.21 2.64 -8.91
N GLU A 217 -0.66 1.58 -9.58
CA GLU A 217 -1.70 0.66 -9.11
C GLU A 217 -1.10 -0.71 -8.79
N ALA A 218 -1.76 -1.44 -7.88
CA ALA A 218 -1.51 -2.88 -7.76
C ALA A 218 -2.09 -3.60 -8.98
N ALA A 219 -1.33 -4.50 -9.61
CA ALA A 219 -1.80 -5.31 -10.74
C ALA A 219 -3.05 -6.15 -10.42
N ALA A 220 -3.27 -6.42 -9.13
CA ALA A 220 -4.45 -7.10 -8.62
C ALA A 220 -5.73 -6.22 -8.61
N ALA A 221 -5.62 -4.89 -8.80
CA ALA A 221 -6.73 -3.93 -8.70
C ALA A 221 -6.46 -2.68 -9.58
N ALA A 222 -6.24 -2.86 -10.88
CA ALA A 222 -5.88 -1.80 -11.83
C ALA A 222 -7.13 -1.08 -12.39
N SER A 223 -7.93 -0.48 -11.52
CA SER A 223 -9.21 0.15 -11.89
C SER A 223 -9.06 1.50 -12.59
N PHE A 224 -8.00 2.26 -12.29
CA PHE A 224 -7.70 3.51 -12.99
C PHE A 224 -7.21 3.26 -14.42
N THR A 225 -6.34 2.27 -14.63
CA THR A 225 -5.89 1.80 -15.93
C THR A 225 -7.09 1.37 -16.81
N ALA A 226 -7.99 0.54 -16.25
CA ALA A 226 -9.19 0.10 -16.96
C ALA A 226 -10.12 1.29 -17.31
N SER A 227 -10.24 2.24 -16.40
CA SER A 227 -11.06 3.44 -16.60
C SER A 227 -10.48 4.38 -17.64
N LEU A 228 -9.15 4.55 -17.70
CA LEU A 228 -8.49 5.30 -18.76
C LEU A 228 -8.73 4.67 -20.15
N ALA A 229 -8.61 3.36 -20.26
CA ALA A 229 -8.88 2.65 -21.51
C ALA A 229 -10.35 2.80 -21.95
N ALA A 230 -11.30 2.86 -21.00
CA ALA A 230 -12.72 3.06 -21.27
C ALA A 230 -13.13 4.53 -21.46
N GLY A 231 -12.26 5.49 -21.16
CA GLY A 231 -12.57 6.93 -21.15
C GLY A 231 -13.54 7.37 -20.05
N LYS A 232 -13.90 6.49 -19.10
CA LYS A 232 -14.81 6.75 -17.99
C LYS A 232 -14.55 5.74 -16.85
N PRO A 233 -14.96 6.06 -15.61
CA PRO A 233 -14.89 5.09 -14.51
C PRO A 233 -15.65 3.81 -14.81
N VAL A 234 -14.97 2.67 -14.71
CA VAL A 234 -15.54 1.33 -14.90
C VAL A 234 -15.14 0.42 -13.74
N ASN A 235 -15.94 -0.63 -13.51
CA ASN A 235 -15.59 -1.67 -12.57
C ASN A 235 -14.46 -2.56 -13.15
N ALA A 236 -13.45 -2.81 -12.36
CA ALA A 236 -12.36 -3.72 -12.64
C ALA A 236 -12.32 -4.85 -11.61
N PRO A 237 -11.84 -6.04 -11.97
CA PRO A 237 -11.65 -7.13 -11.03
C PRO A 237 -10.68 -6.73 -9.91
N VAL A 238 -10.99 -7.14 -8.67
CA VAL A 238 -10.10 -6.99 -7.52
C VAL A 238 -9.72 -8.37 -7.00
N ARG A 239 -8.43 -8.63 -6.88
CA ARG A 239 -7.87 -9.81 -6.23
C ARG A 239 -7.17 -9.42 -4.94
N PRO A 240 -6.98 -10.34 -3.99
CA PRO A 240 -6.19 -10.07 -2.79
C PRO A 240 -4.80 -9.52 -3.15
N THR A 241 -4.36 -8.48 -2.43
CA THR A 241 -3.07 -7.82 -2.65
C THR A 241 -2.51 -7.31 -1.32
N LEU A 242 -1.18 -7.29 -1.21
CA LEU A 242 -0.46 -6.64 -0.11
C LEU A 242 -0.80 -5.13 -0.02
N ALA A 243 -1.09 -4.51 -1.16
CA ALA A 243 -1.50 -3.11 -1.25
C ALA A 243 -3.01 -2.95 -1.02
N ASP A 244 -3.54 -3.42 0.13
CA ASP A 244 -4.96 -3.39 0.49
C ASP A 244 -5.59 -1.98 0.37
N GLY A 245 -4.82 -0.93 0.69
CA GLY A 245 -5.23 0.47 0.52
C GLY A 245 -5.45 0.91 -0.93
N LEU A 246 -4.94 0.15 -1.92
CA LEU A 246 -5.14 0.36 -3.35
C LEU A 246 -6.18 -0.60 -3.96
N ALA A 247 -6.70 -1.56 -3.20
CA ALA A 247 -7.64 -2.59 -3.67
C ALA A 247 -9.05 -2.01 -3.89
N VAL A 248 -9.20 -1.15 -4.88
CA VAL A 248 -10.44 -0.45 -5.20
C VAL A 248 -10.92 -0.90 -6.58
N GLY A 249 -12.14 -1.46 -6.64
CA GLY A 249 -12.72 -2.01 -7.86
C GLY A 249 -13.20 -0.97 -8.88
N ARG A 250 -13.45 0.27 -8.45
CA ARG A 250 -13.85 1.37 -9.32
C ARG A 250 -13.32 2.70 -8.78
N VAL A 251 -12.69 3.47 -9.62
CA VAL A 251 -12.26 4.83 -9.28
C VAL A 251 -13.45 5.77 -9.11
N GLY A 252 -13.28 6.82 -8.32
CA GLY A 252 -14.31 7.84 -8.16
C GLY A 252 -14.56 8.64 -9.43
N ASP A 253 -15.80 9.05 -9.68
CA ASP A 253 -16.15 9.81 -10.87
C ASP A 253 -15.45 11.19 -10.90
N ARG A 254 -15.49 11.90 -9.77
CA ARG A 254 -14.80 13.19 -9.59
C ARG A 254 -13.28 13.00 -9.61
N SER A 255 -12.78 12.01 -8.88
CA SER A 255 -11.36 11.70 -8.83
C SER A 255 -10.79 11.39 -10.22
N PHE A 256 -11.52 10.61 -11.03
CA PHE A 256 -11.15 10.30 -12.41
C PHE A 256 -11.15 11.53 -13.30
N ALA A 257 -12.23 12.33 -13.27
CA ALA A 257 -12.36 13.54 -14.09
C ALA A 257 -11.21 14.55 -13.82
N LEU A 258 -10.72 14.62 -12.58
CA LEU A 258 -9.60 15.48 -12.20
C LEU A 258 -8.24 14.88 -12.56
N ALA A 259 -8.06 13.58 -12.35
CA ALA A 259 -6.76 12.91 -12.52
C ALA A 259 -6.46 12.57 -14.00
N ALA A 260 -7.43 12.01 -14.74
CA ALA A 260 -7.20 11.47 -16.08
C ALA A 260 -6.54 12.47 -17.06
N PRO A 261 -6.93 13.75 -17.14
CA PRO A 261 -6.28 14.72 -18.05
C PRO A 261 -4.91 15.22 -17.56
N ARG A 262 -4.46 14.85 -16.35
CA ARG A 262 -3.26 15.37 -15.69
C ARG A 262 -2.18 14.34 -15.43
N VAL A 263 -2.53 13.05 -15.53
CA VAL A 263 -1.60 11.94 -15.32
C VAL A 263 -0.81 11.69 -16.60
N ASP A 264 0.51 11.67 -16.49
CA ASP A 264 1.41 11.46 -17.65
C ASP A 264 1.63 9.96 -17.93
N ARG A 265 1.58 9.12 -16.89
CA ARG A 265 1.80 7.67 -16.99
C ARG A 265 1.07 6.92 -15.87
N VAL A 266 0.65 5.71 -16.18
CA VAL A 266 0.14 4.74 -15.19
C VAL A 266 0.99 3.49 -15.25
N LEU A 267 1.38 2.99 -14.09
CA LEU A 267 2.16 1.77 -13.91
C LEU A 267 1.39 0.81 -13.02
N THR A 268 1.57 -0.47 -13.25
CA THR A 268 1.07 -1.52 -12.37
C THR A 268 2.23 -2.29 -11.77
N VAL A 269 2.12 -2.64 -10.49
CA VAL A 269 3.13 -3.42 -9.75
C VAL A 269 2.50 -4.71 -9.22
N ASP A 270 3.26 -5.78 -9.25
CA ASP A 270 2.83 -7.09 -8.74
C ASP A 270 3.19 -7.27 -7.26
N GLU A 271 2.78 -8.41 -6.70
CA GLU A 271 2.99 -8.74 -5.28
C GLU A 271 4.48 -8.93 -4.94
N GLN A 272 5.29 -9.38 -5.87
CA GLN A 272 6.72 -9.58 -5.67
C GLN A 272 7.43 -8.22 -5.56
N ALA A 273 7.15 -7.31 -6.50
CA ALA A 273 7.69 -5.96 -6.47
C ALA A 273 7.24 -5.19 -5.21
N LEU A 274 5.98 -5.35 -4.78
CA LEU A 274 5.48 -4.76 -3.54
C LEU A 274 6.22 -5.30 -2.31
N SER A 275 6.41 -6.61 -2.22
CA SER A 275 7.11 -7.24 -1.09
C SER A 275 8.56 -6.78 -1.00
N LEU A 276 9.28 -6.75 -2.13
CA LEU A 276 10.64 -6.23 -2.19
C LEU A 276 10.71 -4.75 -1.82
N ALA A 277 9.78 -3.93 -2.29
CA ALA A 277 9.76 -2.51 -1.96
C ALA A 277 9.53 -2.26 -0.46
N VAL A 278 8.62 -3.01 0.18
CA VAL A 278 8.44 -2.94 1.65
C VAL A 278 9.73 -3.32 2.37
N LEU A 279 10.39 -4.41 1.95
CA LEU A 279 11.66 -4.85 2.52
C LEU A 279 12.75 -3.77 2.34
N ARG A 280 12.90 -3.19 1.15
CA ARG A 280 13.89 -2.13 0.88
C ARG A 280 13.63 -0.87 1.70
N LEU A 281 12.38 -0.44 1.87
CA LEU A 281 12.05 0.70 2.73
C LEU A 281 12.40 0.43 4.20
N LEU A 282 12.20 -0.79 4.67
CA LEU A 282 12.58 -1.19 6.02
C LEU A 282 14.11 -1.21 6.19
N GLU A 283 14.83 -1.79 5.24
CA GLU A 283 16.29 -1.96 5.30
C GLU A 283 17.05 -0.64 5.04
N LEU A 284 16.63 0.14 4.06
CA LEU A 284 17.38 1.28 3.58
C LEU A 284 16.92 2.59 4.25
N GLU A 285 15.61 2.78 4.40
CA GLU A 285 15.02 3.99 4.98
C GLU A 285 14.66 3.84 6.48
N LYS A 286 14.83 2.65 7.05
CA LYS A 286 14.45 2.32 8.45
C LYS A 286 12.96 2.64 8.72
N THR A 287 12.14 2.48 7.70
CA THR A 287 10.76 2.92 7.69
C THR A 287 9.81 1.76 7.42
N SER A 288 8.85 1.56 8.32
CA SER A 288 7.77 0.60 8.12
C SER A 288 6.70 1.21 7.22
N CYS A 289 6.54 0.65 6.02
CA CYS A 289 5.58 1.08 5.03
C CYS A 289 4.59 -0.05 4.71
N GLU A 290 3.30 0.27 4.57
CA GLU A 290 2.31 -0.69 4.07
C GLU A 290 2.46 -0.88 2.56
N GLY A 291 1.95 -2.00 2.00
CA GLY A 291 2.07 -2.29 0.58
C GLY A 291 1.57 -1.16 -0.33
N ALA A 292 0.48 -0.49 0.06
CA ALA A 292 -0.04 0.67 -0.65
C ALA A 292 0.95 1.84 -0.70
N GLY A 293 1.63 2.12 0.41
CA GLY A 293 2.64 3.17 0.50
C GLY A 293 3.94 2.81 -0.24
N ALA A 294 4.30 1.53 -0.30
CA ALA A 294 5.51 1.04 -0.97
C ALA A 294 5.37 0.96 -2.50
N ALA A 295 4.15 1.03 -3.04
CA ALA A 295 3.90 0.89 -4.48
C ALA A 295 4.69 1.89 -5.34
N ALA A 296 4.92 3.11 -4.84
CA ALA A 296 5.72 4.12 -5.54
C ALA A 296 7.17 3.65 -5.74
N LEU A 297 7.81 3.05 -4.73
CA LEU A 297 9.15 2.48 -4.86
C LEU A 297 9.13 1.23 -5.74
N ALA A 298 8.15 0.35 -5.59
CA ALA A 298 8.01 -0.86 -6.38
C ALA A 298 8.02 -0.57 -7.89
N ALA A 299 7.34 0.51 -8.32
CA ALA A 299 7.34 0.94 -9.71
C ALA A 299 8.72 1.41 -10.21
N LEU A 300 9.52 2.07 -9.36
CA LEU A 300 10.84 2.57 -9.74
C LEU A 300 11.95 1.52 -9.66
N MET A 301 11.74 0.42 -8.96
CA MET A 301 12.66 -0.72 -8.98
C MET A 301 12.59 -1.51 -10.29
N GLY A 302 11.56 -1.26 -11.14
CA GLY A 302 11.39 -1.84 -12.47
C GLY A 302 11.82 -0.90 -13.61
N GLU A 303 11.21 -1.08 -14.78
CA GLU A 303 11.54 -0.35 -16.02
C GLU A 303 11.40 1.19 -15.88
N ALA A 304 10.45 1.65 -15.06
CA ALA A 304 10.23 3.08 -14.86
C ALA A 304 11.43 3.81 -14.23
N GLY A 305 12.21 3.12 -13.37
CA GLY A 305 13.46 3.68 -12.85
C GLY A 305 14.50 3.92 -13.93
N GLN A 306 14.59 3.01 -14.91
CA GLN A 306 15.51 3.18 -16.05
C GLN A 306 15.16 4.39 -16.91
N GLU A 307 13.86 4.63 -17.13
CA GLU A 307 13.41 5.78 -17.94
C GLU A 307 13.61 7.12 -17.22
N LEU A 308 13.54 7.12 -15.89
CA LEU A 308 13.71 8.31 -15.05
C LEU A 308 15.14 8.46 -14.52
N LYS A 309 16.08 7.66 -15.00
CA LYS A 309 17.47 7.67 -14.56
C LYS A 309 18.07 9.07 -14.57
N GLY A 310 18.68 9.48 -13.47
CA GLY A 310 19.26 10.80 -13.26
C GLY A 310 18.23 11.93 -13.13
N ARG A 311 16.93 11.64 -13.05
CA ARG A 311 15.88 12.61 -12.78
C ARG A 311 15.57 12.69 -11.29
N LYS A 312 15.18 13.87 -10.85
CA LYS A 312 14.72 14.13 -9.50
C LYS A 312 13.28 13.68 -9.35
N VAL A 313 13.06 12.63 -8.55
CA VAL A 313 11.77 11.95 -8.42
C VAL A 313 11.33 11.91 -6.96
N VAL A 314 10.10 12.36 -6.70
CA VAL A 314 9.50 12.28 -5.37
C VAL A 314 8.60 11.04 -5.27
N LEU A 315 8.91 10.16 -4.32
CA LEU A 315 8.05 9.04 -3.94
C LEU A 315 7.10 9.48 -2.82
N LEU A 316 5.80 9.34 -3.05
CA LEU A 316 4.81 9.59 -2.00
C LEU A 316 4.60 8.31 -1.18
N LEU A 317 5.30 8.19 -0.05
CA LEU A 317 5.14 7.08 0.91
C LEU A 317 3.91 7.36 1.79
N CYS A 318 2.75 6.96 1.27
CA CYS A 318 1.45 7.48 1.69
C CYS A 318 0.84 6.81 2.94
N GLY A 319 1.39 5.65 3.39
CA GLY A 319 0.87 4.92 4.56
C GLY A 319 1.85 3.90 5.12
N GLY A 320 1.78 3.68 6.44
CA GLY A 320 2.62 2.76 7.20
C GLY A 320 1.85 1.77 8.09
N ASN A 321 0.52 1.68 7.96
CA ASN A 321 -0.34 0.87 8.82
C ASN A 321 -0.35 -0.61 8.44
N ILE A 322 0.83 -1.20 8.27
CA ILE A 322 0.98 -2.64 8.03
C ILE A 322 0.78 -3.43 9.32
N ASP A 323 0.06 -4.55 9.24
CA ASP A 323 -0.06 -5.48 10.37
C ASP A 323 1.28 -6.19 10.60
N PRO A 324 1.78 -6.28 11.86
CA PRO A 324 3.04 -6.96 12.16
C PRO A 324 3.10 -8.42 11.68
N THR A 325 1.99 -9.14 11.67
CA THR A 325 1.95 -10.52 11.16
C THR A 325 2.03 -10.57 9.63
N VAL A 326 1.51 -9.55 8.95
CA VAL A 326 1.69 -9.38 7.51
C VAL A 326 3.11 -8.96 7.20
N LEU A 327 3.68 -8.01 7.96
CA LEU A 327 5.06 -7.56 7.80
C LEU A 327 6.06 -8.72 7.95
N HIS A 328 5.87 -9.58 8.94
CA HIS A 328 6.70 -10.79 9.10
C HIS A 328 6.71 -11.65 7.82
N ARG A 329 5.53 -11.97 7.27
CA ARG A 329 5.43 -12.75 6.02
C ARG A 329 6.02 -12.03 4.80
N VAL A 330 5.92 -10.70 4.76
CA VAL A 330 6.51 -9.89 3.68
C VAL A 330 8.04 -9.91 3.76
N ILE A 331 8.59 -9.86 4.98
CA ILE A 331 10.05 -9.95 5.19
C ILE A 331 10.55 -11.31 4.70
N ASP A 332 9.93 -12.41 5.16
CA ASP A 332 10.33 -13.76 4.74
C ASP A 332 10.24 -13.95 3.23
N HIS A 333 9.13 -13.48 2.63
CA HIS A 333 8.94 -13.56 1.19
C HIS A 333 9.95 -12.69 0.42
N GLY A 334 10.20 -11.48 0.90
CA GLY A 334 11.19 -10.58 0.32
C GLY A 334 12.61 -11.14 0.40
N LEU A 335 13.00 -11.72 1.54
CA LEU A 335 14.29 -12.38 1.71
C LEU A 335 14.44 -13.59 0.78
N ALA A 336 13.38 -14.37 0.58
CA ALA A 336 13.39 -15.49 -0.35
C ALA A 336 13.55 -15.04 -1.81
N LEU A 337 12.84 -13.98 -2.22
CA LEU A 337 12.99 -13.37 -3.55
C LEU A 337 14.38 -12.80 -3.80
N ASP A 338 15.01 -12.29 -2.76
CA ASP A 338 16.35 -11.69 -2.77
C ASP A 338 17.48 -12.74 -2.71
N GLY A 339 17.11 -14.02 -2.58
CA GLY A 339 18.09 -15.12 -2.42
C GLY A 339 18.78 -15.16 -1.07
N ARG A 340 18.26 -14.49 -0.06
CA ARG A 340 18.78 -14.44 1.31
C ARG A 340 18.13 -15.48 2.23
N LEU A 341 17.11 -16.14 1.75
CA LEU A 341 16.43 -17.25 2.40
C LEU A 341 16.14 -18.32 1.36
N TRP A 342 16.67 -19.52 1.59
CA TRP A 342 16.47 -20.65 0.69
C TRP A 342 15.92 -21.85 1.43
N ARG A 343 14.86 -22.45 0.86
CA ARG A 343 14.28 -23.69 1.35
C ARG A 343 14.48 -24.79 0.32
N PHE A 344 14.96 -25.92 0.77
CA PHE A 344 15.16 -27.08 -0.07
C PHE A 344 14.88 -28.38 0.69
N THR A 345 14.65 -29.44 -0.06
CA THR A 345 14.50 -30.79 0.45
C THR A 345 15.72 -31.59 0.04
N ALA A 346 16.34 -32.29 0.99
CA ALA A 346 17.47 -33.17 0.74
C ALA A 346 17.18 -34.59 1.22
N THR A 347 17.63 -35.60 0.43
CA THR A 347 17.64 -36.98 0.86
C THR A 347 18.89 -37.25 1.68
N VAL A 348 18.72 -37.73 2.92
CA VAL A 348 19.83 -38.02 3.85
C VAL A 348 19.78 -39.48 4.29
N SER A 349 20.95 -40.06 4.61
CA SER A 349 21.01 -41.40 5.23
C SER A 349 20.36 -41.36 6.61
N ASP A 350 19.46 -42.31 6.91
CA ASP A 350 18.82 -42.43 8.24
C ASP A 350 19.75 -43.14 9.27
N ARG A 351 21.04 -43.28 8.95
CA ARG A 351 22.05 -43.80 9.85
C ARG A 351 22.69 -42.66 10.65
N PRO A 352 23.27 -42.97 11.85
CA PRO A 352 24.07 -41.99 12.59
C PRO A 352 25.12 -41.31 11.73
N GLY A 353 25.14 -39.97 11.72
CA GLY A 353 26.02 -39.14 10.91
C GLY A 353 25.42 -38.56 9.63
N GLY A 354 24.31 -39.06 9.10
CA GLY A 354 23.70 -38.54 7.87
C GLY A 354 23.33 -37.06 7.99
N MET A 355 22.60 -36.69 9.04
CA MET A 355 22.26 -35.29 9.33
C MET A 355 23.50 -34.43 9.64
N ALA A 356 24.47 -34.98 10.37
CA ALA A 356 25.70 -34.25 10.67
C ALA A 356 26.49 -33.90 9.40
N LYS A 357 26.55 -34.83 8.39
CA LYS A 357 27.17 -34.55 7.09
C LYS A 357 26.45 -33.43 6.35
N LEU A 358 25.13 -33.43 6.32
CA LEU A 358 24.34 -32.40 5.66
C LEU A 358 24.62 -31.01 6.29
N THR A 359 24.47 -30.90 7.61
CA THR A 359 24.70 -29.64 8.32
C THR A 359 26.13 -29.14 8.24
N GLN A 360 27.12 -30.05 8.14
CA GLN A 360 28.52 -29.68 7.93
C GLN A 360 28.74 -29.05 6.55
N VAL A 361 28.17 -29.61 5.48
CA VAL A 361 28.27 -29.03 4.12
C VAL A 361 27.63 -27.64 4.08
N ILE A 362 26.50 -27.45 4.75
CA ILE A 362 25.82 -26.13 4.83
C ILE A 362 26.71 -25.13 5.56
N ALA A 363 27.29 -25.52 6.70
CA ALA A 363 28.20 -24.69 7.50
C ALA A 363 29.49 -24.33 6.73
N ASP A 364 30.11 -25.30 6.04
CA ASP A 364 31.32 -25.11 5.23
C ASP A 364 31.05 -24.18 4.01
N ALA A 365 29.80 -24.09 3.56
CA ALA A 365 29.39 -23.15 2.54
C ALA A 365 29.17 -21.72 3.11
N GLY A 366 29.16 -21.54 4.44
CA GLY A 366 28.91 -20.26 5.10
C GLY A 366 27.41 -19.92 5.28
N ALA A 367 26.53 -20.88 5.03
CA ALA A 367 25.08 -20.69 5.23
C ALA A 367 24.67 -21.05 6.67
N SER A 368 23.64 -20.39 7.19
CA SER A 368 23.11 -20.62 8.53
C SER A 368 21.78 -21.38 8.45
N VAL A 369 21.67 -22.48 9.21
CA VAL A 369 20.44 -23.25 9.28
C VAL A 369 19.43 -22.54 10.19
N LEU A 370 18.25 -22.23 9.67
CA LEU A 370 17.14 -21.65 10.43
C LEU A 370 16.16 -22.71 10.90
N GLU A 371 15.86 -23.68 10.04
CA GLU A 371 14.87 -24.72 10.35
C GLU A 371 15.25 -26.03 9.65
N ILE A 372 15.05 -27.15 10.35
CA ILE A 372 15.12 -28.50 9.78
C ILE A 372 13.87 -29.27 10.19
N ASN A 373 13.10 -29.70 9.21
CA ASN A 373 11.95 -30.59 9.40
C ASN A 373 12.31 -31.99 8.94
N HIS A 374 12.35 -32.93 9.89
CA HIS A 374 12.71 -34.31 9.66
C HIS A 374 11.48 -35.23 9.87
N ASP A 375 10.91 -35.73 8.79
CA ASP A 375 9.79 -36.66 8.85
C ASP A 375 10.19 -38.05 8.37
N ARG A 376 10.35 -38.99 9.32
CA ARG A 376 10.71 -40.39 9.03
C ARG A 376 9.50 -41.23 8.58
N ALA A 377 8.30 -40.85 8.94
CA ALA A 377 7.13 -41.72 8.75
C ALA A 377 6.60 -41.66 7.31
N PHE A 378 6.78 -40.54 6.61
CA PHE A 378 6.25 -40.31 5.28
C PHE A 378 7.34 -40.08 4.21
N SER A 379 8.60 -40.25 4.54
CA SER A 379 9.73 -40.01 3.64
C SER A 379 10.13 -41.28 2.87
N GLY A 380 9.71 -41.32 1.59
CA GLY A 380 10.30 -42.17 0.57
C GLY A 380 10.14 -43.71 0.70
N PRO A 381 10.43 -44.43 -0.36
CA PRO A 381 10.32 -45.90 -0.40
C PRO A 381 11.52 -46.64 0.23
N GLU A 382 12.61 -45.93 0.57
CA GLU A 382 13.84 -46.58 1.04
C GLU A 382 13.93 -46.54 2.58
N VAL A 383 14.12 -47.71 3.19
CA VAL A 383 14.13 -47.87 4.66
C VAL A 383 15.36 -47.23 5.33
N PHE A 384 16.43 -46.96 4.60
CA PHE A 384 17.69 -46.42 5.13
C PHE A 384 18.00 -44.99 4.71
N SER A 385 17.09 -44.36 4.02
CA SER A 385 17.13 -42.94 3.65
C SER A 385 15.89 -42.21 4.15
N THR A 386 16.01 -40.93 4.42
CA THR A 386 14.90 -40.08 4.82
C THR A 386 15.03 -38.72 4.16
N THR A 387 13.91 -38.05 3.99
CA THR A 387 13.86 -36.73 3.41
C THR A 387 13.79 -35.69 4.51
N VAL A 388 14.61 -34.65 4.40
CA VAL A 388 14.60 -33.50 5.31
C VAL A 388 14.35 -32.23 4.53
N GLU A 389 13.46 -31.42 5.03
CA GLU A 389 13.26 -30.04 4.55
C GLU A 389 14.14 -29.11 5.38
N VAL A 390 14.94 -28.31 4.72
CA VAL A 390 15.88 -27.39 5.36
C VAL A 390 15.63 -25.98 4.86
N THR A 391 15.53 -25.03 5.78
CA THR A 391 15.53 -23.59 5.49
C THR A 391 16.85 -23.00 5.98
N VAL A 392 17.55 -22.32 5.08
CA VAL A 392 18.87 -21.72 5.35
C VAL A 392 18.86 -20.23 5.02
N GLU A 393 19.61 -19.47 5.80
CA GLU A 393 19.99 -18.10 5.49
C GLU A 393 21.23 -18.12 4.58
N THR A 394 21.16 -17.34 3.49
CA THR A 394 22.19 -17.21 2.46
C THR A 394 22.46 -15.73 2.20
N ALA A 395 23.54 -15.39 1.50
CA ALA A 395 23.88 -14.00 1.18
C ALA A 395 23.03 -13.44 0.01
N ASP A 396 22.89 -14.24 -1.05
CA ASP A 396 22.25 -13.89 -2.32
C ASP A 396 22.00 -15.15 -3.16
N GLN A 397 21.55 -14.96 -4.40
CA GLN A 397 21.29 -16.06 -5.36
C GLN A 397 22.56 -16.83 -5.75
N ASP A 398 23.70 -16.16 -5.85
CA ASP A 398 24.97 -16.81 -6.20
C ASP A 398 25.42 -17.73 -5.06
N HIS A 399 25.20 -17.32 -3.82
CA HIS A 399 25.46 -18.17 -2.65
C HIS A 399 24.54 -19.40 -2.61
N ILE A 400 23.26 -19.26 -2.96
CA ILE A 400 22.33 -20.40 -3.10
C ILE A 400 22.88 -21.38 -4.15
N GLN A 401 23.30 -20.89 -5.31
CA GLN A 401 23.83 -21.73 -6.36
C GLN A 401 25.10 -22.47 -5.92
N SER A 402 26.04 -21.79 -5.28
CA SER A 402 27.26 -22.38 -4.73
C SER A 402 26.94 -23.46 -3.68
N LEU A 403 26.01 -23.20 -2.75
CA LEU A 403 25.58 -24.17 -1.75
C LEU A 403 24.93 -25.39 -2.41
N HIS A 404 24.07 -25.19 -3.41
CA HIS A 404 23.43 -26.27 -4.15
C HIS A 404 24.46 -27.18 -4.86
N GLU A 405 25.51 -26.60 -5.49
CA GLU A 405 26.60 -27.34 -6.12
C GLU A 405 27.37 -28.19 -5.09
N ARG A 406 27.75 -27.60 -3.94
CA ARG A 406 28.45 -28.33 -2.86
C ARG A 406 27.63 -29.48 -2.27
N LEU A 407 26.32 -29.29 -2.13
CA LEU A 407 25.41 -30.36 -1.68
C LEU A 407 25.40 -31.53 -2.68
N ARG A 408 25.37 -31.25 -3.97
CA ARG A 408 25.46 -32.29 -5.03
C ARG A 408 26.80 -32.98 -5.06
N GLU A 409 27.93 -32.27 -4.90
CA GLU A 409 29.26 -32.84 -4.82
C GLU A 409 29.45 -33.76 -3.60
N ALA A 410 28.68 -33.48 -2.53
CA ALA A 410 28.64 -34.29 -1.33
C ALA A 410 27.66 -35.48 -1.39
N ASP A 411 27.10 -35.77 -2.58
CA ASP A 411 26.12 -36.83 -2.88
C ASP A 411 24.77 -36.64 -2.22
N PHE A 412 24.34 -35.40 -1.98
CA PHE A 412 22.96 -35.13 -1.59
C PHE A 412 22.08 -34.90 -2.81
N GLU A 413 20.94 -35.61 -2.88
CA GLU A 413 19.87 -35.31 -3.81
C GLU A 413 19.06 -34.16 -3.25
N VAL A 414 19.06 -33.03 -3.95
CA VAL A 414 18.43 -31.78 -3.51
C VAL A 414 17.30 -31.41 -4.45
N ILE A 415 16.12 -31.16 -3.88
CA ILE A 415 14.95 -30.62 -4.58
C ILE A 415 14.68 -29.24 -4.00
N SER A 416 14.79 -28.20 -4.83
CA SER A 416 14.50 -26.83 -4.40
C SER A 416 12.99 -26.59 -4.27
N ALA A 417 12.55 -26.11 -3.11
CA ALA A 417 11.14 -25.75 -2.89
C ALA A 417 10.80 -24.32 -3.35
N THR A 418 11.79 -23.50 -3.64
CA THR A 418 11.59 -22.11 -4.09
C THR A 418 12.15 -21.90 -5.48
N GLY A 419 11.23 -21.74 -6.41
CA GLY A 419 11.28 -20.92 -7.60
C GLY A 419 12.55 -20.86 -8.43
N SER A 420 12.98 -21.95 -9.03
CA SER A 420 13.60 -21.87 -10.35
C SER A 420 12.48 -21.90 -11.40
N ARG A 421 11.98 -20.73 -11.81
CA ARG A 421 11.33 -20.55 -13.11
C ARG A 421 11.93 -19.32 -13.77
#